data_be74fbe20fe1e5378b8addf9088adc8d
#
_entry.id   be74fbe20fe1e5378b8addf9088adc8d
#
_cell.length_a   1.000
_cell.length_b   1.000
_cell.length_c   1.000
_cell.angle_alpha   90.00
_cell.angle_beta   90.00
_cell.angle_gamma   90.00
#
_symmetry.space_group_name_H-M   'P 1'
#
loop_
_entity.id
_entity.type
_entity.pdbx_description
1 polymer ?
#
loop_
_entity_poly.entity_id
_entity_poly.type
_entity_poly.pdbx_seq_one_letter_code
_entity_poly.pdbx_strand_id
1 'polypeptide(L)'
;MLNEKTILITGGTGSFGKKFAAKILQNYQPKKIIIYSRDELKQYEMAQSFNHPCMRYFIGDVRDKERLKLALNGVDICIHAAALKHVPIAEYNPMECIKTNIEGASNVIDAALANNVSHIIALSTDKAANPINLYGATKLCSDKLFVAANNIKGAARSKFSVVRYGNVVGSRGSVVPFFKKLIEEGAGELPITDLRMTRFWITLDQGVEFVIKNLKRMHGGEIFVPKIPSMKIVDLAKALAPHLSIKVIGIRPGEKLHEVMIPKDDSHLCLEFEYFFILVPTIQFQTPIDYSMTRLQERGSKVAEGFEYSSDKNTQWLDQRAMLGLLQNA
;
A
#
# COMPACT_ATOMS: atom_id res chain seq x y z
N MET A 1 1.27 12.98 -17.54
CA MET A 1 0.67 13.30 -16.24
C MET A 1 1.72 13.62 -15.16
N LEU A 2 2.85 12.91 -15.10
CA LEU A 2 3.86 13.10 -14.04
C LEU A 2 5.00 14.07 -14.44
N ASN A 3 5.17 14.35 -15.73
CA ASN A 3 6.13 15.35 -16.21
C ASN A 3 5.70 16.74 -15.75
N GLU A 4 6.68 17.58 -15.39
CA GLU A 4 6.51 18.95 -14.89
C GLU A 4 5.63 19.07 -13.62
N LYS A 5 5.47 17.95 -12.88
CA LYS A 5 4.70 17.91 -11.64
C LYS A 5 5.56 17.91 -10.39
N THR A 6 5.08 18.57 -9.35
CA THR A 6 5.62 18.47 -8.00
C THR A 6 4.93 17.35 -7.27
N ILE A 7 5.68 16.34 -6.83
CA ILE A 7 5.19 15.12 -6.20
C ILE A 7 5.73 15.07 -4.77
N LEU A 8 4.86 14.89 -3.78
CA LEU A 8 5.27 14.65 -2.39
C LEU A 8 4.96 13.21 -2.00
N ILE A 9 5.90 12.57 -1.29
CA ILE A 9 5.78 11.20 -0.79
C ILE A 9 5.96 11.21 0.72
N THR A 10 4.89 10.97 1.48
CA THR A 10 5.02 10.77 2.94
C THR A 10 5.57 9.38 3.21
N GLY A 11 6.41 9.23 4.25
CA GLY A 11 7.14 7.97 4.46
C GLY A 11 8.14 7.67 3.33
N GLY A 12 8.58 8.71 2.61
CA GLY A 12 9.35 8.60 1.38
C GLY A 12 10.70 7.93 1.50
N THR A 13 11.29 7.84 2.71
CA THR A 13 12.54 7.09 2.96
C THR A 13 12.34 5.58 3.14
N GLY A 14 11.08 5.11 3.14
CA GLY A 14 10.75 3.69 3.15
C GLY A 14 11.02 2.99 1.82
N SER A 15 10.92 1.65 1.80
CA SER A 15 11.16 0.84 0.58
C SER A 15 10.30 1.31 -0.60
N PHE A 16 8.99 1.54 -0.37
CA PHE A 16 8.09 2.04 -1.40
C PHE A 16 8.50 3.42 -1.92
N GLY A 17 8.76 4.38 -1.00
CA GLY A 17 9.11 5.76 -1.39
C GLY A 17 10.40 5.83 -2.19
N LYS A 18 11.43 5.08 -1.80
CA LYS A 18 12.69 4.97 -2.56
C LYS A 18 12.46 4.40 -3.96
N LYS A 19 11.72 3.31 -4.07
CA LYS A 19 11.42 2.67 -5.37
C LYS A 19 10.55 3.55 -6.25
N PHE A 20 9.54 4.24 -5.67
CA PHE A 20 8.70 5.19 -6.38
C PHE A 20 9.51 6.36 -6.93
N ALA A 21 10.37 6.99 -6.10
CA ALA A 21 11.25 8.07 -6.52
C ALA A 21 12.17 7.63 -7.66
N ALA A 22 12.82 6.46 -7.53
CA ALA A 22 13.66 5.88 -8.59
C ALA A 22 12.91 5.71 -9.91
N LYS A 23 11.71 5.11 -9.85
CA LYS A 23 10.86 4.86 -11.04
C LYS A 23 10.43 6.17 -11.71
N ILE A 24 10.10 7.20 -10.91
CA ILE A 24 9.73 8.52 -11.45
C ILE A 24 10.94 9.18 -12.12
N LEU A 25 12.11 9.18 -11.49
CA LEU A 25 13.32 9.74 -12.08
C LEU A 25 13.75 9.03 -13.36
N GLN A 26 13.55 7.71 -13.43
CA GLN A 26 13.91 6.90 -14.59
C GLN A 26 12.99 7.13 -15.80
N ASN A 27 11.68 7.32 -15.57
CA ASN A 27 10.68 7.27 -16.65
C ASN A 27 9.97 8.59 -16.92
N TYR A 28 10.18 9.62 -16.09
CA TYR A 28 9.49 10.90 -16.16
C TYR A 28 10.45 12.06 -15.88
N GLN A 29 10.00 13.27 -16.18
CA GLN A 29 10.70 14.53 -15.89
C GLN A 29 9.88 15.35 -14.88
N PRO A 30 9.93 15.00 -13.57
CA PRO A 30 9.18 15.72 -12.57
C PRO A 30 9.81 17.09 -12.33
N LYS A 31 8.99 18.10 -12.01
CA LYS A 31 9.46 19.41 -11.56
C LYS A 31 10.17 19.30 -10.20
N LYS A 32 9.55 18.56 -9.25
CA LYS A 32 10.12 18.26 -7.93
C LYS A 32 9.60 16.91 -7.41
N ILE A 33 10.46 16.21 -6.68
CA ILE A 33 10.08 15.07 -5.83
C ILE A 33 10.43 15.43 -4.40
N ILE A 34 9.43 15.53 -3.53
CA ILE A 34 9.58 15.88 -2.13
C ILE A 34 9.46 14.62 -1.29
N ILE A 35 10.52 14.27 -0.59
CA ILE A 35 10.55 13.16 0.38
C ILE A 35 10.21 13.74 1.75
N TYR A 36 9.08 13.31 2.32
CA TYR A 36 8.62 13.73 3.62
C TYR A 36 8.70 12.58 4.61
N SER A 37 9.55 12.67 5.61
CA SER A 37 9.73 11.65 6.65
C SER A 37 10.36 12.23 7.91
N ARG A 38 10.25 11.49 9.03
CA ARG A 38 10.76 11.92 10.35
C ARG A 38 12.26 11.72 10.54
N ASP A 39 12.81 10.72 9.84
CA ASP A 39 14.14 10.17 10.07
C ASP A 39 15.18 10.93 9.24
N GLU A 40 15.96 11.78 9.90
CA GLU A 40 17.00 12.59 9.30
C GLU A 40 18.09 11.73 8.65
N LEU A 41 18.56 10.68 9.35
CA LEU A 41 19.63 9.81 8.84
C LEU A 41 19.22 9.12 7.55
N LYS A 42 18.00 8.57 7.50
CA LYS A 42 17.48 7.94 6.26
C LYS A 42 17.30 8.95 5.12
N GLN A 43 16.97 10.20 5.43
CA GLN A 43 16.92 11.26 4.40
C GLN A 43 18.33 11.58 3.88
N TYR A 44 19.29 11.70 4.78
CA TYR A 44 20.71 11.92 4.41
C TYR A 44 21.23 10.78 3.53
N GLU A 45 21.07 9.51 3.93
CA GLU A 45 21.45 8.34 3.14
C GLU A 45 20.76 8.33 1.76
N MET A 46 19.47 8.67 1.74
CA MET A 46 18.72 8.74 0.49
C MET A 46 19.22 9.86 -0.42
N ALA A 47 19.59 11.01 0.13
CA ALA A 47 20.14 12.13 -0.62
C ALA A 47 21.46 11.77 -1.31
N GLN A 48 22.31 10.96 -0.66
CA GLN A 48 23.54 10.46 -1.27
C GLN A 48 23.25 9.53 -2.48
N SER A 49 22.18 8.72 -2.37
CA SER A 49 21.81 7.76 -3.42
C SER A 49 21.01 8.41 -4.57
N PHE A 50 20.24 9.46 -4.28
CA PHE A 50 19.35 10.15 -5.21
C PHE A 50 19.82 11.62 -5.38
N ASN A 51 21.04 11.80 -5.86
CA ASN A 51 21.59 13.13 -6.11
C ASN A 51 21.06 13.68 -7.46
N HIS A 52 19.81 14.15 -7.45
CA HIS A 52 19.15 14.73 -8.62
C HIS A 52 18.57 16.12 -8.32
N PRO A 53 18.71 17.12 -9.19
CA PRO A 53 18.30 18.51 -8.93
C PRO A 53 16.84 18.71 -8.55
N CYS A 54 15.93 17.82 -8.97
CA CYS A 54 14.51 17.89 -8.63
C CYS A 54 14.19 17.31 -7.23
N MET A 55 15.12 16.62 -6.56
CA MET A 55 14.87 16.03 -5.24
C MET A 55 14.86 17.11 -4.13
N ARG A 56 13.93 16.95 -3.20
CA ARG A 56 13.83 17.76 -1.98
C ARG A 56 13.55 16.86 -0.78
N TYR A 57 14.19 17.14 0.33
CA TYR A 57 14.13 16.36 1.56
C TYR A 57 13.56 17.19 2.68
N PHE A 58 12.31 16.87 3.10
CA PHE A 58 11.62 17.60 4.17
C PHE A 58 11.48 16.70 5.40
N ILE A 59 12.17 17.06 6.47
CA ILE A 59 11.96 16.44 7.78
C ILE A 59 10.60 16.89 8.30
N GLY A 60 9.75 15.92 8.66
CA GLY A 60 8.44 16.16 9.24
C GLY A 60 7.69 14.88 9.58
N ASP A 61 6.75 15.01 10.50
CA ASP A 61 5.86 13.94 10.96
C ASP A 61 4.46 14.17 10.36
N VAL A 62 3.78 13.11 9.93
CA VAL A 62 2.39 13.20 9.44
C VAL A 62 1.41 13.59 10.54
N ARG A 63 1.80 13.48 11.80
CA ARG A 63 1.04 13.95 12.97
C ARG A 63 1.07 15.48 13.11
N ASP A 64 2.03 16.13 12.47
CA ASP A 64 2.16 17.60 12.45
C ASP A 64 1.46 18.19 11.23
N LYS A 65 0.23 18.65 11.43
CA LYS A 65 -0.64 19.21 10.40
C LYS A 65 -0.06 20.49 9.77
N GLU A 66 0.50 21.38 10.58
CA GLU A 66 1.05 22.65 10.08
C GLU A 66 2.31 22.41 9.26
N ARG A 67 3.17 21.48 9.67
CA ARG A 67 4.34 21.07 8.89
C ARG A 67 3.94 20.45 7.55
N LEU A 68 2.87 19.63 7.53
CA LEU A 68 2.32 19.06 6.29
C LEU A 68 1.78 20.14 5.35
N LYS A 69 1.06 21.16 5.87
CA LYS A 69 0.57 22.27 5.06
C LYS A 69 1.71 23.01 4.35
N LEU A 70 2.80 23.27 5.07
CA LEU A 70 4.00 23.90 4.49
C LEU A 70 4.63 22.99 3.42
N ALA A 71 4.75 21.69 3.69
CA ALA A 71 5.38 20.74 2.77
C ALA A 71 4.55 20.51 1.49
N LEU A 72 3.22 20.63 1.57
CA LEU A 72 2.29 20.45 0.43
C LEU A 72 2.09 21.75 -0.39
N ASN A 73 2.69 22.86 -0.02
CA ASN A 73 2.58 24.09 -0.79
C ASN A 73 3.16 23.92 -2.20
N GLY A 74 2.31 24.14 -3.21
CA GLY A 74 2.68 23.99 -4.62
C GLY A 74 2.89 22.53 -5.07
N VAL A 75 2.38 21.56 -4.33
CA VAL A 75 2.39 20.14 -4.70
C VAL A 75 1.19 19.81 -5.57
N ASP A 76 1.42 19.11 -6.67
CA ASP A 76 0.37 18.62 -7.58
C ASP A 76 -0.17 17.26 -7.15
N ILE A 77 0.72 16.37 -6.69
CA ILE A 77 0.43 14.96 -6.41
C ILE A 77 1.01 14.56 -5.05
N CYS A 78 0.20 13.92 -4.21
CA CYS A 78 0.64 13.37 -2.93
C CYS A 78 0.48 11.86 -2.90
N ILE A 79 1.54 11.12 -2.55
CA ILE A 79 1.50 9.70 -2.26
C ILE A 79 1.67 9.51 -0.76
N HIS A 80 0.61 9.07 -0.10
CA HIS A 80 0.63 8.83 1.34
C HIS A 80 1.05 7.38 1.65
N ALA A 81 2.34 7.19 1.96
CA ALA A 81 2.93 5.89 2.29
C ALA A 81 3.41 5.80 3.76
N ALA A 82 3.28 6.86 4.55
CA ALA A 82 3.63 6.85 5.97
C ALA A 82 2.62 6.05 6.78
N ALA A 83 3.08 5.05 7.53
CA ALA A 83 2.27 4.28 8.46
C ALA A 83 3.16 3.52 9.47
N LEU A 84 2.62 3.21 10.64
CA LEU A 84 3.09 2.12 11.48
C LEU A 84 2.42 0.83 11.01
N LYS A 85 3.20 -0.22 10.71
CA LYS A 85 2.70 -1.43 10.05
C LYS A 85 3.00 -2.75 10.77
N HIS A 86 3.83 -2.73 11.78
CA HIS A 86 4.21 -3.94 12.54
C HIS A 86 3.14 -4.27 13.56
N VAL A 87 2.41 -5.38 13.34
CA VAL A 87 1.25 -5.77 14.16
C VAL A 87 1.60 -5.84 15.65
N PRO A 88 2.62 -6.59 16.12
CA PRO A 88 2.92 -6.64 17.55
C PRO A 88 3.29 -5.28 18.17
N ILE A 89 3.99 -4.43 17.41
CA ILE A 89 4.38 -3.09 17.87
C ILE A 89 3.14 -2.18 17.96
N ALA A 90 2.20 -2.29 17.01
CA ALA A 90 0.95 -1.53 17.02
C ALA A 90 0.06 -1.93 18.21
N GLU A 91 -0.07 -3.24 18.49
CA GLU A 91 -0.83 -3.73 19.64
C GLU A 91 -0.24 -3.25 20.98
N TYR A 92 1.08 -3.19 21.08
CA TYR A 92 1.76 -2.70 22.28
C TYR A 92 1.74 -1.16 22.43
N ASN A 93 1.67 -0.42 21.29
CA ASN A 93 1.66 1.05 21.25
C ASN A 93 0.42 1.57 20.51
N PRO A 94 -0.81 1.33 21.02
CA PRO A 94 -2.04 1.57 20.29
C PRO A 94 -2.23 3.03 19.92
N MET A 95 -1.97 3.97 20.82
CA MET A 95 -2.16 5.40 20.57
C MET A 95 -1.18 5.93 19.52
N GLU A 96 0.05 5.45 19.48
CA GLU A 96 1.02 5.85 18.45
C GLU A 96 0.61 5.34 17.07
N CYS A 97 0.00 4.15 17.00
CA CYS A 97 -0.56 3.61 15.77
C CYS A 97 -1.77 4.44 15.30
N ILE A 98 -2.69 4.78 16.20
CA ILE A 98 -3.86 5.62 15.91
C ILE A 98 -3.42 7.00 15.42
N LYS A 99 -2.56 7.69 16.16
CA LYS A 99 -2.05 9.01 15.80
C LYS A 99 -1.35 9.01 14.43
N THR A 100 -0.56 7.99 14.15
CA THR A 100 0.18 7.94 12.87
C THR A 100 -0.72 7.56 11.71
N ASN A 101 -1.55 6.51 11.86
CA ASN A 101 -2.30 5.94 10.74
C ASN A 101 -3.65 6.61 10.51
N ILE A 102 -4.31 7.12 11.57
CA ILE A 102 -5.63 7.77 11.48
C ILE A 102 -5.49 9.29 11.49
N GLU A 103 -4.92 9.87 12.55
CA GLU A 103 -4.76 11.33 12.62
C GLU A 103 -3.81 11.83 11.53
N GLY A 104 -2.72 11.09 11.27
CA GLY A 104 -1.81 11.37 10.18
C GLY A 104 -2.49 11.36 8.81
N ALA A 105 -3.41 10.42 8.56
CA ALA A 105 -4.22 10.38 7.33
C ALA A 105 -5.15 11.62 7.24
N SER A 106 -5.85 11.96 8.33
CA SER A 106 -6.68 13.16 8.42
C SER A 106 -5.87 14.43 8.14
N ASN A 107 -4.69 14.56 8.76
CA ASN A 107 -3.82 15.71 8.55
C ASN A 107 -3.34 15.86 7.09
N VAL A 108 -3.03 14.73 6.43
CA VAL A 108 -2.66 14.73 5.00
C VAL A 108 -3.84 15.19 4.13
N ILE A 109 -5.07 14.75 4.43
CA ILE A 109 -6.27 15.17 3.71
C ILE A 109 -6.49 16.68 3.88
N ASP A 110 -6.49 17.18 5.12
CA ASP A 110 -6.69 18.60 5.41
C ASP A 110 -5.63 19.48 4.76
N ALA A 111 -4.35 19.08 4.85
CA ALA A 111 -3.26 19.81 4.27
C ALA A 111 -3.29 19.78 2.72
N ALA A 112 -3.73 18.66 2.12
CA ALA A 112 -3.91 18.54 0.68
C ALA A 112 -5.05 19.40 0.16
N LEU A 113 -6.18 19.46 0.88
CA LEU A 113 -7.31 20.34 0.55
C LEU A 113 -6.92 21.81 0.67
N ALA A 114 -6.24 22.19 1.75
CA ALA A 114 -5.78 23.58 1.96
C ALA A 114 -4.82 24.07 0.85
N ASN A 115 -4.08 23.17 0.22
CA ASN A 115 -3.11 23.47 -0.84
C ASN A 115 -3.61 23.13 -2.26
N ASN A 116 -4.87 22.74 -2.43
CA ASN A 116 -5.46 22.33 -3.72
C ASN A 116 -4.66 21.24 -4.45
N VAL A 117 -4.07 20.29 -3.72
CA VAL A 117 -3.36 19.15 -4.29
C VAL A 117 -4.32 18.37 -5.19
N SER A 118 -3.96 18.14 -6.44
CA SER A 118 -4.90 17.63 -7.43
C SER A 118 -5.19 16.13 -7.32
N HIS A 119 -4.18 15.32 -6.97
CA HIS A 119 -4.31 13.86 -6.87
C HIS A 119 -3.62 13.34 -5.63
N ILE A 120 -4.34 12.58 -4.83
CA ILE A 120 -3.84 11.98 -3.60
C ILE A 120 -4.13 10.48 -3.65
N ILE A 121 -3.10 9.63 -3.54
CA ILE A 121 -3.25 8.20 -3.36
C ILE A 121 -2.66 7.81 -2.01
N ALA A 122 -3.48 7.15 -1.19
CA ALA A 122 -3.05 6.51 0.05
C ALA A 122 -2.76 5.03 -0.18
N LEU A 123 -1.65 4.53 0.37
CA LEU A 123 -1.34 3.11 0.37
C LEU A 123 -2.07 2.41 1.50
N SER A 124 -2.69 1.28 1.19
CA SER A 124 -3.39 0.42 2.12
C SER A 124 -2.87 -1.02 2.06
N THR A 125 -3.55 -1.94 2.71
CA THR A 125 -3.12 -3.32 2.92
C THR A 125 -4.32 -4.27 2.93
N ASP A 126 -4.10 -5.55 2.61
CA ASP A 126 -5.04 -6.64 2.83
C ASP A 126 -5.57 -6.73 4.27
N LYS A 127 -4.77 -6.28 5.24
CA LYS A 127 -5.15 -6.27 6.66
C LYS A 127 -6.23 -5.25 7.02
N ALA A 128 -6.50 -4.28 6.14
CA ALA A 128 -7.60 -3.33 6.27
C ALA A 128 -8.97 -3.96 5.92
N ALA A 129 -8.98 -5.07 5.19
CA ALA A 129 -10.19 -5.82 4.88
C ALA A 129 -10.47 -6.83 6.02
N ASN A 130 -11.65 -6.75 6.66
CA ASN A 130 -12.01 -7.58 7.83
C ASN A 130 -10.88 -7.62 8.88
N PRO A 131 -10.50 -6.49 9.48
CA PRO A 131 -9.34 -6.40 10.36
C PRO A 131 -9.54 -7.21 11.65
N ILE A 132 -8.51 -7.96 12.06
CA ILE A 132 -8.46 -8.70 13.33
C ILE A 132 -7.33 -8.21 14.24
N ASN A 133 -6.68 -7.12 13.86
CA ASN A 133 -5.62 -6.46 14.64
C ASN A 133 -5.70 -4.95 14.50
N LEU A 134 -5.07 -4.22 15.42
CA LEU A 134 -5.11 -2.76 15.46
C LEU A 134 -4.53 -2.11 14.20
N TYR A 135 -3.42 -2.64 13.67
CA TYR A 135 -2.86 -2.12 12.43
C TYR A 135 -3.89 -2.14 11.29
N GLY A 136 -4.55 -3.29 11.08
CA GLY A 136 -5.61 -3.42 10.08
C GLY A 136 -6.78 -2.47 10.33
N ALA A 137 -7.25 -2.37 11.58
CA ALA A 137 -8.34 -1.46 11.96
C ALA A 137 -7.98 0.01 11.69
N THR A 138 -6.76 0.45 12.05
CA THR A 138 -6.32 1.82 11.75
C THR A 138 -6.20 2.09 10.25
N LYS A 139 -5.79 1.09 9.45
CA LYS A 139 -5.75 1.23 7.99
C LYS A 139 -7.13 1.24 7.35
N LEU A 140 -8.10 0.48 7.89
CA LEU A 140 -9.50 0.59 7.48
C LEU A 140 -10.05 2.00 7.75
N CYS A 141 -9.80 2.57 8.93
CA CYS A 141 -10.18 3.94 9.25
C CYS A 141 -9.54 4.93 8.25
N SER A 142 -8.26 4.79 7.97
CA SER A 142 -7.56 5.61 6.98
C SER A 142 -8.19 5.49 5.59
N ASP A 143 -8.51 4.27 5.12
CA ASP A 143 -9.17 4.05 3.83
C ASP A 143 -10.51 4.81 3.76
N LYS A 144 -11.33 4.72 4.82
CA LYS A 144 -12.62 5.42 4.90
C LYS A 144 -12.45 6.94 4.90
N LEU A 145 -11.43 7.49 5.59
CA LEU A 145 -11.12 8.92 5.57
C LEU A 145 -10.77 9.40 4.16
N PHE A 146 -9.88 8.71 3.43
CA PHE A 146 -9.51 9.09 2.08
C PHE A 146 -10.67 8.98 1.08
N VAL A 147 -11.51 7.96 1.18
CA VAL A 147 -12.72 7.81 0.37
C VAL A 147 -13.69 8.97 0.66
N ALA A 148 -13.98 9.24 1.93
CA ALA A 148 -14.89 10.29 2.37
C ALA A 148 -14.40 11.71 2.02
N ALA A 149 -13.09 11.93 1.92
CA ALA A 149 -12.50 13.22 1.56
C ALA A 149 -13.03 13.79 0.23
N ASN A 150 -13.48 12.93 -0.68
CA ASN A 150 -14.09 13.37 -1.93
C ASN A 150 -15.46 14.04 -1.75
N ASN A 151 -16.16 13.77 -0.64
CA ASN A 151 -17.44 14.39 -0.32
C ASN A 151 -17.30 15.73 0.41
N ILE A 152 -16.17 15.95 1.11
CA ILE A 152 -15.96 17.17 1.92
C ILE A 152 -15.06 18.20 1.24
N LYS A 153 -14.55 17.92 0.05
CA LYS A 153 -13.60 18.79 -0.68
C LYS A 153 -14.19 20.09 -1.21
N GLY A 154 -15.52 20.26 -1.19
CA GLY A 154 -16.18 21.44 -1.75
C GLY A 154 -15.83 21.63 -3.23
N ALA A 155 -15.45 22.87 -3.59
CA ALA A 155 -15.03 23.23 -4.96
C ALA A 155 -13.58 22.82 -5.31
N ALA A 156 -12.81 22.23 -4.39
CA ALA A 156 -11.44 21.81 -4.64
C ALA A 156 -11.39 20.71 -5.74
N ARG A 157 -10.39 20.81 -6.61
CA ARG A 157 -10.18 19.84 -7.70
C ARG A 157 -9.54 18.53 -7.24
N SER A 158 -9.27 18.42 -5.95
CA SER A 158 -8.61 17.27 -5.32
C SER A 158 -9.39 15.98 -5.55
N LYS A 159 -8.66 14.90 -5.80
CA LYS A 159 -9.16 13.54 -5.92
C LYS A 159 -8.37 12.66 -4.98
N PHE A 160 -9.09 11.94 -4.15
CA PHE A 160 -8.51 11.03 -3.17
C PHE A 160 -8.90 9.60 -3.53
N SER A 161 -7.93 8.70 -3.62
CA SER A 161 -8.18 7.27 -3.82
C SER A 161 -7.19 6.46 -2.98
N VAL A 162 -7.50 5.19 -2.83
CA VAL A 162 -6.70 4.25 -2.06
C VAL A 162 -6.20 3.14 -2.97
N VAL A 163 -4.99 2.65 -2.72
CA VAL A 163 -4.45 1.45 -3.34
C VAL A 163 -4.22 0.42 -2.24
N ARG A 164 -4.92 -0.71 -2.31
CA ARG A 164 -4.83 -1.83 -1.37
C ARG A 164 -4.15 -3.00 -2.06
N TYR A 165 -3.06 -3.52 -1.47
CA TYR A 165 -2.38 -4.72 -1.95
C TYR A 165 -1.84 -5.58 -0.80
N GLY A 166 -1.44 -6.80 -1.11
CA GLY A 166 -0.96 -7.79 -0.15
C GLY A 166 0.50 -7.62 0.25
N ASN A 167 1.17 -8.74 0.53
CA ASN A 167 2.55 -8.73 0.97
C ASN A 167 3.50 -8.34 -0.17
N VAL A 168 4.35 -7.35 0.11
CA VAL A 168 5.40 -6.94 -0.82
C VAL A 168 6.63 -7.83 -0.60
N VAL A 169 7.08 -8.52 -1.66
CA VAL A 169 8.25 -9.40 -1.63
C VAL A 169 9.48 -8.63 -1.14
N GLY A 170 10.22 -9.20 -0.20
CA GLY A 170 11.45 -8.61 0.31
C GLY A 170 11.28 -7.35 1.15
N SER A 171 10.05 -6.91 1.47
CA SER A 171 9.84 -5.72 2.30
C SER A 171 10.42 -5.89 3.72
N ARG A 172 10.97 -4.81 4.28
CA ARG A 172 11.58 -4.83 5.63
C ARG A 172 10.59 -5.34 6.68
N GLY A 173 11.06 -6.27 7.53
CA GLY A 173 10.27 -6.88 8.59
C GLY A 173 9.21 -7.88 8.12
N SER A 174 9.29 -8.35 6.86
CA SER A 174 8.42 -9.41 6.33
C SER A 174 9.07 -10.80 6.48
N VAL A 175 8.29 -11.84 6.17
CA VAL A 175 8.69 -13.24 6.34
C VAL A 175 9.92 -13.62 5.47
N VAL A 176 10.09 -13.04 4.30
CA VAL A 176 11.23 -13.35 3.41
C VAL A 176 12.57 -12.93 4.02
N PRO A 177 12.79 -11.65 4.42
CA PRO A 177 14.01 -11.28 5.14
C PRO A 177 14.21 -12.05 6.44
N PHE A 178 13.14 -12.38 7.15
CA PHE A 178 13.21 -13.16 8.38
C PHE A 178 13.75 -14.58 8.11
N PHE A 179 13.21 -15.29 7.10
CA PHE A 179 13.72 -16.61 6.75
C PHE A 179 15.15 -16.58 6.22
N LYS A 180 15.50 -15.60 5.35
CA LYS A 180 16.87 -15.43 4.87
C LYS A 180 17.85 -15.25 6.04
N LYS A 181 17.52 -14.42 7.02
CA LYS A 181 18.34 -14.21 8.21
C LYS A 181 18.54 -15.51 8.99
N LEU A 182 17.49 -16.30 9.23
CA LEU A 182 17.60 -17.59 9.93
C LEU A 182 18.51 -18.58 9.17
N ILE A 183 18.38 -18.63 7.85
CA ILE A 183 19.22 -19.48 6.99
C ILE A 183 20.70 -19.07 7.09
N GLU A 184 20.97 -17.76 6.99
CA GLU A 184 22.33 -17.19 7.14
C GLU A 184 22.94 -17.45 8.53
N GLU A 185 22.12 -17.47 9.59
CA GLU A 185 22.52 -17.78 10.96
C GLU A 185 22.67 -19.31 11.22
N GLY A 186 22.44 -20.16 10.20
CA GLY A 186 22.64 -21.61 10.31
C GLY A 186 21.50 -22.34 11.02
N ALA A 187 20.28 -21.81 11.01
CA ALA A 187 19.13 -22.48 11.62
C ALA A 187 18.88 -23.85 11.01
N GLY A 188 18.62 -24.87 11.82
CA GLY A 188 18.29 -26.22 11.36
C GLY A 188 16.82 -26.39 10.93
N GLU A 189 15.96 -25.43 11.27
CA GLU A 189 14.52 -25.45 10.99
C GLU A 189 13.97 -24.05 10.71
N LEU A 190 12.90 -23.94 9.92
CA LEU A 190 12.19 -22.69 9.69
C LEU A 190 10.84 -22.69 10.41
N PRO A 191 10.54 -21.65 11.25
CA PRO A 191 9.28 -21.54 11.94
C PRO A 191 8.16 -21.11 11.03
N ILE A 192 7.08 -21.87 10.97
CA ILE A 192 5.85 -21.56 10.22
C ILE A 192 4.67 -21.53 11.17
N THR A 193 3.84 -20.51 11.05
CA THR A 193 2.67 -20.32 11.90
C THR A 193 1.66 -21.45 11.73
N ASP A 194 1.29 -21.80 10.49
CA ASP A 194 0.35 -22.86 10.12
C ASP A 194 0.64 -23.32 8.68
N LEU A 195 0.58 -24.62 8.41
CA LEU A 195 0.85 -25.20 7.10
C LEU A 195 -0.18 -24.80 6.02
N ARG A 196 -1.39 -24.41 6.44
CA ARG A 196 -2.47 -23.96 5.55
C ARG A 196 -2.36 -22.50 5.18
N MET A 197 -1.51 -21.70 5.87
CA MET A 197 -1.42 -20.25 5.74
C MET A 197 -1.09 -19.83 4.33
N THR A 198 -1.87 -18.91 3.77
CA THR A 198 -1.67 -18.34 2.43
C THR A 198 -1.51 -16.82 2.49
N ARG A 199 -0.78 -16.25 1.55
CA ARG A 199 -0.60 -14.82 1.40
C ARG A 199 -0.65 -14.42 -0.08
N PHE A 200 -1.13 -13.21 -0.34
CA PHE A 200 -0.96 -12.55 -1.64
C PHE A 200 0.46 -12.00 -1.77
N TRP A 201 1.00 -12.03 -2.98
CA TRP A 201 2.37 -11.57 -3.24
C TRP A 201 2.44 -10.60 -4.41
N ILE A 202 3.15 -9.50 -4.18
CA ILE A 202 3.43 -8.47 -5.19
C ILE A 202 4.88 -8.03 -5.05
N THR A 203 5.57 -7.76 -6.16
CA THR A 203 6.89 -7.13 -6.08
C THR A 203 6.74 -5.64 -5.77
N LEU A 204 7.81 -5.04 -5.23
CA LEU A 204 7.82 -3.61 -4.97
C LEU A 204 7.64 -2.80 -6.27
N ASP A 205 8.24 -3.27 -7.37
CA ASP A 205 8.14 -2.67 -8.69
C ASP A 205 6.70 -2.68 -9.22
N GLN A 206 6.02 -3.83 -9.14
CA GLN A 206 4.62 -3.98 -9.51
C GLN A 206 3.71 -3.08 -8.67
N GLY A 207 3.95 -3.01 -7.35
CA GLY A 207 3.19 -2.13 -6.46
C GLY A 207 3.33 -0.65 -6.82
N VAL A 208 4.55 -0.20 -7.14
CA VAL A 208 4.81 1.17 -7.59
C VAL A 208 4.15 1.45 -8.94
N GLU A 209 4.26 0.54 -9.92
CA GLU A 209 3.60 0.68 -11.21
C GLU A 209 2.08 0.75 -11.08
N PHE A 210 1.52 -0.07 -10.20
CA PHE A 210 0.09 -0.06 -9.94
C PHE A 210 -0.38 1.29 -9.39
N VAL A 211 0.37 1.90 -8.45
CA VAL A 211 0.08 3.25 -7.96
C VAL A 211 0.18 4.29 -9.07
N ILE A 212 1.22 4.26 -9.90
CA ILE A 212 1.41 5.20 -11.02
C ILE A 212 0.27 5.08 -12.05
N LYS A 213 -0.17 3.87 -12.37
CA LYS A 213 -1.30 3.64 -13.28
C LYS A 213 -2.61 4.18 -12.67
N ASN A 214 -2.83 3.96 -11.37
CA ASN A 214 -4.06 4.40 -10.71
C ASN A 214 -4.14 5.92 -10.52
N LEU A 215 -3.03 6.65 -10.46
CA LEU A 215 -3.06 8.11 -10.58
C LEU A 215 -3.73 8.59 -11.89
N LYS A 216 -3.57 7.83 -12.98
CA LYS A 216 -4.19 8.14 -14.28
C LYS A 216 -5.64 7.65 -14.39
N ARG A 217 -5.99 6.57 -13.66
CA ARG A 217 -7.32 5.92 -13.70
C ARG A 217 -8.35 6.62 -12.84
N MET A 218 -7.92 7.20 -11.70
CA MET A 218 -8.81 7.60 -10.61
C MET A 218 -9.78 8.74 -10.99
N HIS A 219 -11.03 8.55 -10.61
CA HIS A 219 -12.04 9.59 -10.53
C HIS A 219 -12.03 10.30 -9.17
N GLY A 220 -11.66 9.58 -8.11
CA GLY A 220 -11.70 9.92 -6.70
C GLY A 220 -12.79 9.12 -5.97
N GLY A 221 -12.43 8.52 -4.84
CA GLY A 221 -13.30 7.68 -4.01
C GLY A 221 -13.07 6.18 -4.16
N GLU A 222 -12.30 5.74 -5.16
CA GLU A 222 -12.04 4.32 -5.40
C GLU A 222 -11.01 3.76 -4.41
N ILE A 223 -11.21 2.48 -4.04
CA ILE A 223 -10.14 1.64 -3.51
C ILE A 223 -9.75 0.66 -4.63
N PHE A 224 -8.56 0.83 -5.18
CA PHE A 224 -8.01 -0.05 -6.21
C PHE A 224 -7.33 -1.25 -5.59
N VAL A 225 -7.67 -2.46 -6.06
CA VAL A 225 -7.13 -3.74 -5.59
C VAL A 225 -6.56 -4.50 -6.78
N PRO A 226 -5.24 -4.77 -6.86
CA PRO A 226 -4.66 -5.50 -7.98
C PRO A 226 -5.03 -6.99 -7.91
N LYS A 227 -5.19 -7.62 -9.07
CA LYS A 227 -5.21 -9.08 -9.18
C LYS A 227 -3.77 -9.57 -9.12
N ILE A 228 -3.40 -10.22 -8.02
CA ILE A 228 -2.05 -10.69 -7.75
C ILE A 228 -2.05 -12.13 -7.26
N PRO A 229 -0.98 -12.89 -7.49
CA PRO A 229 -0.94 -14.30 -7.11
C PRO A 229 -0.84 -14.53 -5.61
N SER A 230 -1.26 -15.73 -5.22
CA SER A 230 -1.13 -16.27 -3.86
C SER A 230 -0.08 -17.37 -3.77
N MET A 231 0.42 -17.63 -2.56
CA MET A 231 1.29 -18.76 -2.25
C MET A 231 1.10 -19.19 -0.79
N LYS A 232 1.25 -20.48 -0.52
CA LYS A 232 1.33 -20.98 0.86
C LYS A 232 2.67 -20.60 1.47
N ILE A 233 2.67 -20.23 2.75
CA ILE A 233 3.92 -19.88 3.45
C ILE A 233 4.86 -21.09 3.58
N VAL A 234 4.33 -22.29 3.65
CA VAL A 234 5.11 -23.53 3.65
C VAL A 234 5.88 -23.72 2.33
N ASP A 235 5.28 -23.36 1.19
CA ASP A 235 5.93 -23.49 -0.11
C ASP A 235 7.01 -22.42 -0.30
N LEU A 236 6.81 -21.21 0.25
CA LEU A 236 7.85 -20.19 0.33
C LEU A 236 9.07 -20.68 1.14
N ALA A 237 8.86 -21.28 2.31
CA ALA A 237 9.93 -21.78 3.14
C ALA A 237 10.71 -22.88 2.42
N LYS A 238 10.03 -23.83 1.78
CA LYS A 238 10.65 -24.88 0.95
C LYS A 238 11.40 -24.33 -0.28
N ALA A 239 10.89 -23.26 -0.89
CA ALA A 239 11.59 -22.60 -2.00
C ALA A 239 12.90 -21.96 -1.55
N LEU A 240 12.93 -21.32 -0.37
CA LEU A 240 14.12 -20.66 0.17
C LEU A 240 15.15 -21.65 0.72
N ALA A 241 14.72 -22.72 1.40
CA ALA A 241 15.59 -23.69 2.05
C ALA A 241 14.97 -25.10 2.01
N PRO A 242 15.06 -25.82 0.87
CA PRO A 242 14.43 -27.13 0.70
C PRO A 242 15.02 -28.20 1.64
N HIS A 243 16.23 -27.99 2.16
CA HIS A 243 16.94 -28.91 3.03
C HIS A 243 16.62 -28.70 4.53
N LEU A 244 15.95 -27.61 4.90
CA LEU A 244 15.62 -27.35 6.30
C LEU A 244 14.26 -27.95 6.67
N SER A 245 14.16 -28.44 7.90
CA SER A 245 12.88 -28.89 8.45
C SER A 245 11.95 -27.70 8.77
N ILE A 246 10.67 -27.99 8.86
CA ILE A 246 9.64 -26.99 9.16
C ILE A 246 9.12 -27.24 10.58
N LYS A 247 9.15 -26.20 11.42
CA LYS A 247 8.55 -26.22 12.73
C LYS A 247 7.26 -25.41 12.76
N VAL A 248 6.14 -26.05 13.04
CA VAL A 248 4.85 -25.36 13.23
C VAL A 248 4.83 -24.73 14.63
N ILE A 249 4.68 -23.41 14.69
CA ILE A 249 4.75 -22.64 15.96
C ILE A 249 3.39 -22.16 16.46
N GLY A 250 2.29 -22.39 15.70
CA GLY A 250 0.95 -21.91 16.03
C GLY A 250 0.66 -20.48 15.53
N ILE A 251 -0.64 -20.15 15.40
CA ILE A 251 -1.10 -18.84 14.95
C ILE A 251 -0.81 -17.81 16.03
N ARG A 252 -0.16 -16.71 15.63
CA ARG A 252 0.15 -15.60 16.54
C ARG A 252 -1.07 -14.66 16.67
N PRO A 253 -1.22 -13.98 17.83
CA PRO A 253 -2.30 -12.99 17.99
C PRO A 253 -2.31 -11.97 16.85
N GLY A 254 -3.50 -11.72 16.28
CA GLY A 254 -3.67 -10.78 15.19
C GLY A 254 -3.21 -11.26 13.80
N GLU A 255 -2.84 -12.56 13.65
CA GLU A 255 -2.53 -13.17 12.36
C GLU A 255 -3.72 -13.93 11.78
N LYS A 256 -4.04 -13.67 10.51
CA LYS A 256 -5.02 -14.43 9.75
C LYS A 256 -4.39 -15.68 9.14
N LEU A 257 -5.17 -16.75 9.06
CA LEU A 257 -4.77 -17.93 8.28
C LEU A 257 -4.68 -17.59 6.79
N HIS A 258 -5.69 -16.91 6.27
CA HIS A 258 -5.75 -16.41 4.90
C HIS A 258 -6.01 -14.91 4.90
N GLU A 259 -5.43 -14.19 3.96
CA GLU A 259 -5.67 -12.75 3.82
C GLU A 259 -6.82 -12.52 2.84
N VAL A 260 -7.60 -11.47 3.13
CA VAL A 260 -8.72 -11.04 2.30
C VAL A 260 -8.44 -9.62 1.83
N MET A 261 -8.58 -9.35 0.53
CA MET A 261 -8.50 -8.01 -0.02
C MET A 261 -9.86 -7.39 -0.32
N ILE A 262 -10.86 -8.23 -0.66
CA ILE A 262 -12.25 -7.81 -0.85
C ILE A 262 -13.13 -8.77 -0.05
N PRO A 263 -13.74 -8.31 1.04
CA PRO A 263 -14.69 -9.09 1.82
C PRO A 263 -15.99 -9.37 1.05
N LYS A 264 -16.69 -10.43 1.40
CA LYS A 264 -18.02 -10.76 0.83
C LYS A 264 -19.01 -9.62 0.98
N ASP A 265 -18.99 -8.95 2.13
CA ASP A 265 -19.89 -7.85 2.44
C ASP A 265 -19.67 -6.62 1.54
N ASP A 266 -18.49 -6.47 0.97
CA ASP A 266 -18.16 -5.41 0.02
C ASP A 266 -18.44 -5.79 -1.46
N SER A 267 -18.94 -7.00 -1.74
CA SER A 267 -19.18 -7.50 -3.10
C SER A 267 -20.10 -6.59 -3.93
N HIS A 268 -21.13 -6.02 -3.29
CA HIS A 268 -22.08 -5.09 -3.93
C HIS A 268 -21.44 -3.76 -4.39
N LEU A 269 -20.27 -3.42 -3.85
CA LEU A 269 -19.47 -2.24 -4.21
C LEU A 269 -18.33 -2.57 -5.17
N CYS A 270 -18.13 -3.85 -5.49
CA CYS A 270 -16.98 -4.32 -6.23
C CYS A 270 -17.24 -4.36 -7.75
N LEU A 271 -16.33 -3.74 -8.48
CA LEU A 271 -16.24 -3.83 -9.94
C LEU A 271 -14.96 -4.57 -10.32
N GLU A 272 -15.09 -5.54 -11.22
CA GLU A 272 -13.99 -6.34 -11.75
C GLU A 272 -13.52 -5.78 -13.09
N PHE A 273 -12.23 -5.52 -13.20
CA PHE A 273 -11.50 -5.17 -14.41
C PHE A 273 -10.55 -6.31 -14.78
N GLU A 274 -9.93 -6.24 -15.94
CA GLU A 274 -9.02 -7.30 -16.42
C GLU A 274 -7.89 -7.60 -15.41
N TYR A 275 -7.20 -6.57 -14.88
CA TYR A 275 -6.02 -6.73 -14.01
C TYR A 275 -6.21 -6.26 -12.57
N PHE A 276 -7.39 -5.75 -12.22
CA PHE A 276 -7.66 -5.20 -10.89
C PHE A 276 -9.15 -5.19 -10.59
N PHE A 277 -9.46 -4.89 -9.33
CA PHE A 277 -10.81 -4.58 -8.88
C PHE A 277 -10.85 -3.14 -8.37
N ILE A 278 -12.05 -2.56 -8.36
CA ILE A 278 -12.37 -1.29 -7.72
C ILE A 278 -13.46 -1.54 -6.68
N LEU A 279 -13.26 -1.07 -5.45
CA LEU A 279 -14.35 -0.86 -4.52
C LEU A 279 -14.80 0.60 -4.64
N VAL A 280 -16.06 0.80 -5.03
CA VAL A 280 -16.65 2.13 -5.20
C VAL A 280 -17.08 2.71 -3.86
N PRO A 281 -17.14 4.05 -3.70
CA PRO A 281 -17.61 4.66 -2.48
C PRO A 281 -19.08 4.37 -2.21
N THR A 282 -19.41 4.08 -0.95
CA THR A 282 -20.79 3.79 -0.51
C THR A 282 -21.68 5.03 -0.58
N ILE A 283 -21.10 6.21 -0.39
CA ILE A 283 -21.83 7.49 -0.31
C ILE A 283 -21.23 8.44 -1.35
N GLN A 284 -22.10 8.99 -2.20
CA GLN A 284 -21.77 10.00 -3.19
C GLN A 284 -22.82 11.11 -3.11
N PHE A 285 -22.41 12.32 -2.68
CA PHE A 285 -23.29 13.50 -2.59
C PHE A 285 -23.31 14.36 -3.87
N GLN A 286 -22.33 14.15 -4.74
CA GLN A 286 -22.22 14.89 -6.01
C GLN A 286 -22.86 14.08 -7.15
N THR A 287 -22.85 14.65 -8.37
CA THR A 287 -23.29 13.93 -9.57
C THR A 287 -22.69 12.53 -9.60
N PRO A 288 -23.51 11.48 -9.75
CA PRO A 288 -23.02 10.10 -9.76
C PRO A 288 -21.90 9.91 -10.78
N ILE A 289 -20.78 9.36 -10.32
CA ILE A 289 -19.67 8.99 -11.17
C ILE A 289 -19.88 7.54 -11.61
N ASP A 290 -19.77 7.29 -12.91
CA ASP A 290 -19.73 5.93 -13.43
C ASP A 290 -18.34 5.34 -13.25
N TYR A 291 -18.17 4.56 -12.19
CA TYR A 291 -16.93 3.86 -11.90
C TYR A 291 -16.73 2.59 -12.74
N SER A 292 -17.73 2.17 -13.56
CA SER A 292 -17.56 1.03 -14.45
C SER A 292 -16.59 1.33 -15.61
N MET A 293 -16.24 2.61 -15.79
CA MET A 293 -15.24 3.07 -16.76
C MET A 293 -14.19 3.92 -16.06
N THR A 294 -12.91 3.52 -16.15
CA THR A 294 -11.80 4.35 -15.64
C THR A 294 -11.54 5.56 -16.53
N ARG A 295 -10.76 6.53 -16.05
CA ARG A 295 -10.32 7.66 -16.91
C ARG A 295 -9.39 7.25 -18.05
N LEU A 296 -8.85 6.03 -18.03
CA LEU A 296 -8.12 5.42 -19.14
C LEU A 296 -9.03 4.62 -20.09
N GLN A 297 -10.37 4.73 -19.95
CA GLN A 297 -11.37 4.04 -20.77
C GLN A 297 -11.34 2.51 -20.63
N GLU A 298 -10.79 2.00 -19.53
CA GLU A 298 -10.89 0.59 -19.19
C GLU A 298 -12.28 0.32 -18.61
N ARG A 299 -12.92 -0.77 -19.05
CA ARG A 299 -14.27 -1.15 -18.61
C ARG A 299 -14.22 -2.26 -17.57
N GLY A 300 -15.05 -2.11 -16.53
CA GLY A 300 -15.27 -3.10 -15.50
C GLY A 300 -16.74 -3.48 -15.39
N SER A 301 -17.01 -4.63 -14.81
CA SER A 301 -18.36 -5.16 -14.54
C SER A 301 -18.53 -5.49 -13.06
N LYS A 302 -19.77 -5.51 -12.59
CA LYS A 302 -20.07 -5.95 -11.22
C LYS A 302 -19.66 -7.40 -11.04
N VAL A 303 -19.08 -7.72 -9.88
CA VAL A 303 -18.84 -9.10 -9.47
C VAL A 303 -20.15 -9.79 -9.05
N ALA A 304 -20.14 -11.10 -8.95
CA ALA A 304 -21.28 -11.86 -8.40
C ALA A 304 -21.53 -11.48 -6.93
N GLU A 305 -22.79 -11.58 -6.51
CA GLU A 305 -23.16 -11.41 -5.09
C GLU A 305 -22.40 -12.41 -4.21
N GLY A 306 -21.88 -11.96 -3.07
CA GLY A 306 -21.06 -12.76 -2.18
C GLY A 306 -19.66 -13.08 -2.68
N PHE A 307 -19.20 -12.43 -3.75
CA PHE A 307 -17.81 -12.51 -4.20
C PHE A 307 -16.84 -12.13 -3.08
N GLU A 308 -15.78 -12.89 -2.95
CA GLU A 308 -14.69 -12.64 -2.02
C GLU A 308 -13.35 -12.80 -2.73
N TYR A 309 -12.46 -11.83 -2.59
CA TYR A 309 -11.09 -11.97 -3.07
C TYR A 309 -10.16 -12.25 -1.90
N SER A 310 -9.91 -13.55 -1.68
CA SER A 310 -9.09 -14.07 -0.59
C SER A 310 -7.92 -14.91 -1.10
N SER A 311 -6.85 -15.00 -0.30
CA SER A 311 -5.60 -15.62 -0.72
C SER A 311 -5.67 -17.14 -0.84
N ASP A 312 -6.64 -17.80 -0.21
CA ASP A 312 -6.88 -19.24 -0.30
C ASP A 312 -7.77 -19.64 -1.49
N LYS A 313 -8.66 -18.72 -1.93
CA LYS A 313 -9.59 -18.94 -3.05
C LYS A 313 -9.13 -18.31 -4.36
N ASN A 314 -7.93 -17.78 -4.38
CA ASN A 314 -7.37 -17.12 -5.55
C ASN A 314 -7.16 -18.09 -6.70
N THR A 315 -7.38 -17.63 -7.93
CA THR A 315 -7.15 -18.43 -9.15
C THR A 315 -5.70 -18.39 -9.63
N GLN A 316 -4.92 -17.41 -9.15
CA GLN A 316 -3.51 -17.24 -9.51
C GLN A 316 -2.61 -17.71 -8.36
N TRP A 317 -1.76 -18.71 -8.63
CA TRP A 317 -0.85 -19.27 -7.63
C TRP A 317 0.58 -19.22 -8.12
N LEU A 318 1.49 -18.90 -7.18
CA LEU A 318 2.94 -19.02 -7.41
C LEU A 318 3.39 -20.42 -7.00
N ASP A 319 4.14 -21.05 -7.87
CA ASP A 319 4.97 -22.20 -7.52
C ASP A 319 6.32 -21.73 -6.94
N GLN A 320 7.12 -22.68 -6.47
CA GLN A 320 8.44 -22.40 -5.88
C GLN A 320 9.40 -21.72 -6.87
N ARG A 321 9.38 -22.12 -8.14
CA ARG A 321 10.23 -21.56 -9.20
C ARG A 321 9.86 -20.10 -9.51
N ALA A 322 8.57 -19.82 -9.67
CA ALA A 322 8.07 -18.47 -9.89
C ALA A 322 8.40 -17.54 -8.71
N MET A 323 8.25 -18.04 -7.46
CA MET A 323 8.61 -17.26 -6.27
C MET A 323 10.11 -16.94 -6.23
N LEU A 324 10.99 -17.90 -6.52
CA LEU A 324 12.44 -17.66 -6.59
C LEU A 324 12.77 -16.60 -7.64
N GLY A 325 12.12 -16.63 -8.81
CA GLY A 325 12.26 -15.60 -9.83
C GLY A 325 11.84 -14.20 -9.34
N LEU A 326 10.74 -14.10 -8.58
CA LEU A 326 10.33 -12.84 -7.96
C LEU A 326 11.33 -12.34 -6.91
N LEU A 327 11.94 -13.26 -6.14
CA LEU A 327 12.94 -12.92 -5.11
C LEU A 327 14.26 -12.42 -5.67
N GLN A 328 14.65 -12.86 -6.87
CA GLN A 328 15.85 -12.39 -7.59
C GLN A 328 15.66 -10.98 -8.16
N ASN A 329 14.42 -10.62 -8.50
CA ASN A 329 14.06 -9.34 -9.11
C ASN A 329 13.50 -8.32 -8.09
N ALA A 330 13.49 -8.64 -6.79
CA ALA A 330 12.98 -7.78 -5.72
C ALA A 330 14.13 -7.06 -5.01
#